data_4ff29e7de005d9d12563f7a19f838365
#
_entry.id   4ff29e7de005d9d12563f7a19f838365
#
_cell.length_a   1.000
_cell.length_b   1.000
_cell.length_c   1.000
_cell.angle_alpha   90.00
_cell.angle_beta   90.00
_cell.angle_gamma   90.00
#
_symmetry.space_group_name_H-M   'P 1'
#
loop_
_entity.id
_entity.type
_entity.pdbx_description
1 polymer ?
#
loop_
_entity_poly.entity_id
_entity_poly.type
_entity_poly.pdbx_seq_one_letter_code
_entity_poly.pdbx_strand_id
1 'polypeptide(L)'
;MMSGMSLGLSIASNSGLPPAEMGELARAAEDAGYDAVFVAEVNGDALTLCHPLIAATGSVSVGTAIANAALRPPVLAAKTAALLDDASGGRFRLGLGLANAAKNTQFGLPQHPPLQMVEEYVAVVRAVLAGEPGFSGGIFRTGRVPLDRPPHRPDLPIHLAALGPRMLRLAGRIADGVILNLMSPERAAEAVATVRESAADAGREPADVEIVCVVHTCLADDAEAAARGACAIVPRYALHPAAPSLFGDPLGIVQELARAGDWAGAVRHVPQHVADSFVAHGDAAACGARIEEYRKAGVDLPVLYPVPVDGAWPYADVITGLAPGKST
;
A
#
# COMPACT_ATOMS: atom_id res chain seq x y z
N MET A 1 20.78 -11.16 -18.24
CA MET A 1 20.82 -10.25 -17.09
C MET A 1 19.91 -10.84 -16.06
N MET A 2 20.41 -11.23 -14.87
CA MET A 2 19.54 -11.60 -13.75
C MET A 2 18.79 -10.34 -13.37
N SER A 3 17.46 -10.31 -13.63
CA SER A 3 16.58 -9.26 -13.12
C SER A 3 16.77 -9.22 -11.61
N GLY A 4 17.32 -8.14 -11.08
CA GLY A 4 17.41 -7.92 -9.64
C GLY A 4 16.00 -8.07 -9.06
N MET A 5 15.90 -8.75 -7.92
CA MET A 5 14.61 -9.02 -7.29
C MET A 5 14.04 -7.72 -6.76
N SER A 6 13.00 -7.20 -7.42
CA SER A 6 12.38 -5.93 -7.02
C SER A 6 11.87 -5.95 -5.58
N LEU A 7 12.13 -4.86 -4.85
CA LEU A 7 11.72 -4.69 -3.46
C LEU A 7 11.37 -3.23 -3.19
N GLY A 8 10.33 -3.00 -2.42
CA GLY A 8 9.92 -1.67 -1.99
C GLY A 8 9.94 -1.51 -0.46
N LEU A 9 9.96 -0.27 0.00
CA LEU A 9 9.81 0.11 1.41
C LEU A 9 8.55 0.96 1.58
N SER A 10 7.81 0.73 2.65
CA SER A 10 6.69 1.60 3.05
C SER A 10 7.05 2.37 4.31
N ILE A 11 6.88 3.69 4.27
CA ILE A 11 7.05 4.57 5.43
C ILE A 11 5.66 5.02 5.89
N ALA A 12 5.31 4.73 7.15
CA ALA A 12 4.01 5.08 7.70
C ALA A 12 3.93 6.57 8.08
N SER A 13 2.87 7.26 7.68
CA SER A 13 2.66 8.67 8.02
C SER A 13 2.39 8.92 9.52
N ASN A 14 2.24 7.87 10.32
CA ASN A 14 2.15 7.91 11.78
C ASN A 14 3.42 7.40 12.49
N SER A 15 4.53 7.34 11.79
CA SER A 15 5.83 6.96 12.37
C SER A 15 6.35 7.96 13.43
N GLY A 16 5.81 9.18 13.43
CA GLY A 16 6.30 10.27 14.27
C GLY A 16 7.53 10.97 13.70
N LEU A 17 8.03 10.53 12.55
CA LEU A 17 9.20 11.13 11.90
C LEU A 17 8.85 12.45 11.22
N PRO A 18 9.72 13.48 11.34
CA PRO A 18 9.62 14.69 10.54
C PRO A 18 9.74 14.36 9.03
N PRO A 19 9.11 15.16 8.15
CA PRO A 19 9.18 14.92 6.70
C PRO A 19 10.60 14.85 6.13
N ALA A 20 11.55 15.61 6.69
CA ALA A 20 12.95 15.56 6.28
C ALA A 20 13.60 14.20 6.57
N GLU A 21 13.37 13.64 7.77
CA GLU A 21 13.88 12.32 8.14
C GLU A 21 13.25 11.20 7.31
N MET A 22 11.98 11.32 6.92
CA MET A 22 11.36 10.40 5.95
C MET A 22 12.08 10.45 4.59
N GLY A 23 12.51 11.63 4.16
CA GLY A 23 13.35 11.80 2.96
C GLY A 23 14.72 11.12 3.10
N GLU A 24 15.35 11.21 4.27
CA GLU A 24 16.62 10.52 4.55
C GLU A 24 16.47 9.00 4.51
N LEU A 25 15.37 8.46 5.07
CA LEU A 25 15.05 7.04 4.96
C LEU A 25 14.83 6.59 3.52
N ALA A 26 14.15 7.40 2.71
CA ALA A 26 13.95 7.11 1.30
C ALA A 26 15.29 7.06 0.54
N ARG A 27 16.20 7.99 0.82
CA ARG A 27 17.57 7.98 0.28
C ARG A 27 18.32 6.73 0.73
N ALA A 28 18.27 6.38 2.01
CA ALA A 28 18.93 5.18 2.52
C ALA A 28 18.39 3.90 1.86
N ALA A 29 17.10 3.83 1.58
CA ALA A 29 16.49 2.72 0.84
C ALA A 29 16.99 2.69 -0.62
N GLU A 30 17.05 3.86 -1.30
CA GLU A 30 17.61 3.96 -2.65
C GLU A 30 19.07 3.49 -2.69
N ASP A 31 19.91 3.96 -1.77
CA ASP A 31 21.33 3.58 -1.65
C ASP A 31 21.51 2.10 -1.35
N ALA A 32 20.54 1.48 -0.66
CA ALA A 32 20.50 0.05 -0.37
C ALA A 32 19.96 -0.80 -1.54
N GLY A 33 19.50 -0.17 -2.63
CA GLY A 33 19.05 -0.86 -3.84
C GLY A 33 17.57 -1.19 -3.89
N TYR A 34 16.73 -0.56 -3.06
CA TYR A 34 15.26 -0.69 -3.19
C TYR A 34 14.78 0.00 -4.47
N ASP A 35 13.73 -0.54 -5.09
CA ASP A 35 13.17 -0.03 -6.36
C ASP A 35 12.06 1.00 -6.14
N ALA A 36 11.41 0.97 -4.98
CA ALA A 36 10.30 1.87 -4.67
C ALA A 36 10.21 2.22 -3.19
N VAL A 37 9.76 3.45 -2.89
CA VAL A 37 9.39 3.86 -1.54
C VAL A 37 7.98 4.42 -1.56
N PHE A 38 7.13 3.89 -0.67
CA PHE A 38 5.73 4.28 -0.57
C PHE A 38 5.41 4.94 0.77
N VAL A 39 4.51 5.91 0.76
CA VAL A 39 3.92 6.47 1.98
C VAL A 39 2.58 5.82 2.24
N ALA A 40 2.43 5.21 3.43
CA ALA A 40 1.15 4.70 3.91
C ALA A 40 0.38 5.79 4.66
N GLU A 41 -0.83 6.14 4.21
CA GLU A 41 -1.67 7.16 4.81
C GLU A 41 -2.39 6.64 6.05
N VAL A 42 -1.92 7.05 7.22
CA VAL A 42 -2.55 6.71 8.52
C VAL A 42 -3.11 7.95 9.20
N ASN A 43 -2.26 8.88 9.63
CA ASN A 43 -2.63 10.13 10.30
C ASN A 43 -2.16 11.38 9.53
N GLY A 44 -1.16 11.27 8.65
CA GLY A 44 -0.65 12.35 7.82
C GLY A 44 -1.10 12.20 6.37
N ASP A 45 -1.07 13.27 5.60
CA ASP A 45 -1.40 13.26 4.16
C ASP A 45 -0.27 12.61 3.35
N ALA A 46 -0.53 11.43 2.80
CA ALA A 46 0.46 10.65 2.06
C ALA A 46 0.98 11.38 0.81
N LEU A 47 0.13 12.11 0.09
CA LEU A 47 0.56 12.82 -1.12
C LEU A 47 1.55 13.94 -0.79
N THR A 48 1.26 14.74 0.24
CA THR A 48 2.19 15.78 0.70
C THR A 48 3.52 15.18 1.17
N LEU A 49 3.47 14.05 1.87
CA LEU A 49 4.67 13.36 2.37
C LEU A 49 5.49 12.69 1.27
N CYS A 50 4.95 12.44 0.08
CA CYS A 50 5.76 11.98 -1.05
C CYS A 50 6.76 13.03 -1.54
N HIS A 51 6.49 14.33 -1.37
CA HIS A 51 7.37 15.40 -1.86
C HIS A 51 8.78 15.35 -1.24
N PRO A 52 8.99 15.29 0.09
CA PRO A 52 10.33 15.18 0.67
C PRO A 52 11.06 13.89 0.25
N LEU A 53 10.35 12.78 0.01
CA LEU A 53 10.93 11.55 -0.49
C LEU A 53 11.47 11.76 -1.93
N ILE A 54 10.65 12.37 -2.79
CA ILE A 54 11.02 12.70 -4.17
C ILE A 54 12.24 13.64 -4.20
N ALA A 55 12.25 14.67 -3.36
CA ALA A 55 13.34 15.63 -3.27
C ALA A 55 14.66 15.00 -2.78
N ALA A 56 14.58 13.95 -1.98
CA ALA A 56 15.74 13.26 -1.44
C ALA A 56 16.31 12.16 -2.35
N THR A 57 15.56 11.69 -3.35
CA THR A 57 15.91 10.52 -4.18
C THR A 57 16.05 10.88 -5.66
N GLY A 58 16.79 10.07 -6.42
CA GLY A 58 17.06 10.31 -7.85
C GLY A 58 16.55 9.23 -8.81
N SER A 59 16.44 7.98 -8.37
CA SER A 59 16.14 6.83 -9.23
C SER A 59 14.95 5.99 -8.74
N VAL A 60 14.79 5.86 -7.42
CA VAL A 60 13.74 5.03 -6.81
C VAL A 60 12.35 5.60 -7.14
N SER A 61 11.40 4.73 -7.42
CA SER A 61 10.00 5.13 -7.56
C SER A 61 9.43 5.59 -6.21
N VAL A 62 8.64 6.66 -6.21
CA VAL A 62 7.96 7.15 -5.00
C VAL A 62 6.46 7.11 -5.22
N GLY A 63 5.70 6.67 -4.22
CA GLY A 63 4.25 6.60 -4.37
C GLY A 63 3.50 6.53 -3.04
N THR A 64 2.20 6.31 -3.14
CA THR A 64 1.34 6.09 -1.98
C THR A 64 0.83 4.66 -1.91
N ALA A 65 0.87 4.03 -0.73
CA ALA A 65 0.30 2.70 -0.48
C ALA A 65 -0.51 2.69 0.83
N ILE A 66 -1.63 3.35 0.81
CA ILE A 66 -2.35 4.09 -0.23
C ILE A 66 -2.69 5.51 0.25
N ALA A 67 -3.08 6.39 -0.68
CA ALA A 67 -3.80 7.61 -0.35
C ALA A 67 -5.31 7.33 -0.29
N ASN A 68 -6.00 7.81 0.74
CA ASN A 68 -7.43 7.62 0.89
C ASN A 68 -8.20 8.53 -0.08
N ALA A 69 -8.80 7.94 -1.10
CA ALA A 69 -9.59 8.65 -2.10
C ALA A 69 -10.82 9.37 -1.51
N ALA A 70 -11.38 8.90 -0.40
CA ALA A 70 -12.52 9.56 0.24
C ALA A 70 -12.16 10.89 0.90
N LEU A 71 -10.89 11.10 1.28
CA LEU A 71 -10.44 12.34 1.96
C LEU A 71 -10.24 13.51 0.99
N ARG A 72 -10.16 13.28 -0.31
CA ARG A 72 -9.82 14.34 -1.27
C ARG A 72 -10.63 14.25 -2.56
N PRO A 73 -11.05 15.39 -3.14
CA PRO A 73 -11.67 15.40 -4.46
C PRO A 73 -10.73 14.82 -5.54
N PRO A 74 -11.23 14.04 -6.50
CA PRO A 74 -10.39 13.42 -7.54
C PRO A 74 -9.64 14.46 -8.41
N VAL A 75 -10.23 15.63 -8.63
CA VAL A 75 -9.56 16.75 -9.33
C VAL A 75 -8.32 17.21 -8.56
N LEU A 76 -8.39 17.34 -7.23
CA LEU A 76 -7.23 17.73 -6.42
C LEU A 76 -6.16 16.64 -6.44
N ALA A 77 -6.57 15.38 -6.33
CA ALA A 77 -5.64 14.26 -6.41
C ALA A 77 -4.90 14.21 -7.74
N ALA A 78 -5.61 14.44 -8.86
CA ALA A 78 -5.00 14.49 -10.19
C ALA A 78 -3.98 15.63 -10.32
N LYS A 79 -4.31 16.83 -9.85
CA LYS A 79 -3.39 17.98 -9.85
C LYS A 79 -2.16 17.74 -9.00
N THR A 80 -2.34 17.18 -7.81
CA THR A 80 -1.22 16.86 -6.91
C THR A 80 -0.35 15.75 -7.51
N ALA A 81 -0.96 14.70 -8.06
CA ALA A 81 -0.23 13.62 -8.72
C ALA A 81 0.59 14.11 -9.92
N ALA A 82 0.03 14.99 -10.76
CA ALA A 82 0.75 15.59 -11.87
C ALA A 82 1.99 16.38 -11.42
N LEU A 83 1.86 17.16 -10.32
CA LEU A 83 2.97 17.91 -9.76
C LEU A 83 4.06 17.01 -9.15
N LEU A 84 3.66 15.94 -8.44
CA LEU A 84 4.60 14.98 -7.88
C LEU A 84 5.30 14.17 -8.97
N ASP A 85 4.59 13.83 -10.04
CA ASP A 85 5.18 13.13 -11.18
C ASP A 85 6.21 14.00 -11.91
N ASP A 86 5.88 15.26 -12.14
CA ASP A 86 6.78 16.24 -12.72
C ASP A 86 8.02 16.47 -11.82
N ALA A 87 7.84 16.68 -10.52
CA ALA A 87 8.91 16.87 -9.57
C ALA A 87 9.84 15.65 -9.46
N SER A 88 9.31 14.45 -9.67
CA SER A 88 10.07 13.20 -9.63
C SER A 88 10.73 12.84 -10.97
N GLY A 89 10.43 13.57 -12.06
CA GLY A 89 10.87 13.20 -13.41
C GLY A 89 10.23 11.88 -13.89
N GLY A 90 8.95 11.67 -13.60
CA GLY A 90 8.21 10.50 -14.05
C GLY A 90 8.35 9.25 -13.17
N ARG A 91 8.77 9.39 -11.90
CA ARG A 91 8.95 8.28 -10.96
C ARG A 91 7.78 8.10 -9.98
N PHE A 92 6.76 8.98 -10.02
CA PHE A 92 5.65 8.94 -9.09
C PHE A 92 4.62 7.85 -9.46
N ARG A 93 4.06 7.16 -8.45
CA ARG A 93 2.99 6.16 -8.56
C ARG A 93 1.84 6.54 -7.64
N LEU A 94 0.64 6.72 -8.20
CA LEU A 94 -0.55 7.09 -7.42
C LEU A 94 -1.28 5.84 -6.91
N GLY A 95 -1.00 5.43 -5.69
CA GLY A 95 -1.74 4.35 -5.03
C GLY A 95 -2.97 4.89 -4.30
N LEU A 96 -4.16 4.41 -4.68
CA LEU A 96 -5.45 4.85 -4.16
C LEU A 96 -6.21 3.71 -3.47
N GLY A 97 -6.98 4.06 -2.46
CA GLY A 97 -7.91 3.15 -1.79
C GLY A 97 -8.97 3.91 -1.02
N LEU A 98 -9.96 3.21 -0.49
CA LEU A 98 -11.04 3.83 0.30
C LEU A 98 -10.77 3.80 1.80
N ALA A 99 -9.62 3.28 2.23
CA ALA A 99 -9.27 3.06 3.62
C ALA A 99 -10.37 2.26 4.38
N ASN A 100 -10.60 2.58 5.66
CA ASN A 100 -11.62 1.93 6.47
C ASN A 100 -12.90 2.78 6.50
N ALA A 101 -14.05 2.19 6.16
CA ALA A 101 -15.35 2.88 6.14
C ALA A 101 -15.71 3.50 7.51
N ALA A 102 -15.36 2.83 8.63
CA ALA A 102 -15.59 3.38 9.97
C ALA A 102 -14.76 4.66 10.21
N LYS A 103 -13.50 4.67 9.76
CA LYS A 103 -12.64 5.85 9.83
C LYS A 103 -13.16 6.98 8.95
N ASN A 104 -13.64 6.68 7.76
CA ASN A 104 -14.26 7.67 6.88
C ASN A 104 -15.51 8.28 7.51
N THR A 105 -16.35 7.47 8.18
CA THR A 105 -17.50 7.96 8.96
C THR A 105 -17.06 8.87 10.11
N GLN A 106 -16.01 8.50 10.85
CA GLN A 106 -15.43 9.33 11.91
C GLN A 106 -14.96 10.70 11.38
N PHE A 107 -14.47 10.74 10.15
CA PHE A 107 -14.05 11.99 9.48
C PHE A 107 -15.22 12.79 8.89
N GLY A 108 -16.47 12.32 9.04
CA GLY A 108 -17.65 13.00 8.49
C GLY A 108 -17.77 12.89 6.97
N LEU A 109 -17.08 11.91 6.35
CA LEU A 109 -17.08 11.77 4.90
C LEU A 109 -18.35 11.06 4.41
N PRO A 110 -18.90 11.48 3.24
CA PRO A 110 -20.03 10.81 2.65
C PRO A 110 -19.71 9.36 2.29
N GLN A 111 -20.69 8.49 2.48
CA GLN A 111 -20.56 7.09 2.11
C GLN A 111 -21.14 6.87 0.71
N HIS A 112 -20.34 6.29 -0.16
CA HIS A 112 -20.74 5.90 -1.52
C HIS A 112 -20.55 4.40 -1.75
N PRO A 113 -21.22 3.80 -2.75
CA PRO A 113 -20.92 2.43 -3.15
C PRO A 113 -19.43 2.30 -3.53
N PRO A 114 -18.64 1.44 -2.83
CA PRO A 114 -17.17 1.47 -2.92
C PRO A 114 -16.63 1.26 -4.33
N LEU A 115 -17.21 0.32 -5.09
CA LEU A 115 -16.74 0.03 -6.45
C LEU A 115 -16.99 1.18 -7.39
N GLN A 116 -18.22 1.75 -7.37
CA GLN A 116 -18.57 2.88 -8.21
C GLN A 116 -17.73 4.11 -7.87
N MET A 117 -17.50 4.35 -6.57
CA MET A 117 -16.68 5.47 -6.14
C MET A 117 -15.25 5.37 -6.68
N VAL A 118 -14.61 4.19 -6.57
CA VAL A 118 -13.25 3.98 -7.07
C VAL A 118 -13.21 4.09 -8.59
N GLU A 119 -14.15 3.47 -9.29
CA GLU A 119 -14.21 3.47 -10.75
C GLU A 119 -14.35 4.91 -11.30
N GLU A 120 -15.31 5.68 -10.78
CA GLU A 120 -15.51 7.06 -11.19
C GLU A 120 -14.35 7.99 -10.76
N TYR A 121 -13.76 7.73 -9.58
CA TYR A 121 -12.59 8.49 -9.09
C TYR A 121 -11.42 8.35 -10.05
N VAL A 122 -11.08 7.12 -10.43
CA VAL A 122 -10.00 6.85 -11.39
C VAL A 122 -10.30 7.50 -12.75
N ALA A 123 -11.55 7.38 -13.21
CA ALA A 123 -11.96 8.00 -14.48
C ALA A 123 -11.79 9.53 -14.46
N VAL A 124 -12.15 10.20 -13.36
CA VAL A 124 -11.94 11.65 -13.22
C VAL A 124 -10.44 11.98 -13.20
N VAL A 125 -9.61 11.22 -12.46
CA VAL A 125 -8.16 11.45 -12.41
C VAL A 125 -7.56 11.35 -13.81
N ARG A 126 -7.90 10.29 -14.55
CA ARG A 126 -7.41 10.09 -15.92
C ARG A 126 -7.89 11.20 -16.87
N ALA A 127 -9.18 11.58 -16.80
CA ALA A 127 -9.74 12.67 -17.62
C ALA A 127 -9.00 14.00 -17.39
N VAL A 128 -8.67 14.33 -16.14
CA VAL A 128 -7.89 15.54 -15.80
C VAL A 128 -6.48 15.47 -16.38
N LEU A 129 -5.78 14.34 -16.19
CA LEU A 129 -4.41 14.15 -16.68
C LEU A 129 -4.36 14.15 -18.23
N ALA A 130 -5.37 13.60 -18.89
CA ALA A 130 -5.47 13.60 -20.35
C ALA A 130 -5.95 14.93 -20.93
N GLY A 131 -6.39 15.89 -20.09
CA GLY A 131 -6.93 17.17 -20.54
C GLY A 131 -8.31 17.07 -21.21
N GLU A 132 -9.09 16.06 -20.89
CA GLU A 132 -10.41 15.80 -21.45
C GLU A 132 -11.44 16.88 -21.09
N PRO A 133 -12.57 16.98 -21.84
CA PRO A 133 -13.59 18.01 -21.61
C PRO A 133 -14.28 17.95 -20.25
N GLY A 134 -14.18 16.83 -19.55
CA GLY A 134 -14.76 16.59 -18.23
C GLY A 134 -15.25 15.15 -18.07
N PHE A 135 -15.86 14.89 -16.91
CA PHE A 135 -16.42 13.58 -16.56
C PHE A 135 -17.84 13.76 -16.03
N SER A 136 -18.74 12.83 -16.35
CA SER A 136 -20.11 12.79 -15.82
C SER A 136 -20.48 11.37 -15.42
N GLY A 137 -20.53 11.14 -14.11
CA GLY A 137 -20.95 9.88 -13.48
C GLY A 137 -22.08 10.10 -12.47
N GLY A 138 -22.37 9.06 -11.70
CA GLY A 138 -23.39 9.09 -10.65
C GLY A 138 -22.91 9.75 -9.36
N ILE A 139 -21.60 9.70 -9.07
CA ILE A 139 -20.98 10.27 -7.86
C ILE A 139 -20.24 11.55 -8.22
N PHE A 140 -19.42 11.54 -9.26
CA PHE A 140 -18.62 12.70 -9.67
C PHE A 140 -19.13 13.31 -10.98
N ARG A 141 -19.08 14.64 -11.01
CA ARG A 141 -19.34 15.40 -12.23
C ARG A 141 -18.38 16.57 -12.29
N THR A 142 -17.60 16.66 -13.36
CA THR A 142 -16.63 17.74 -13.57
C THR A 142 -16.75 18.31 -14.97
N GLY A 143 -16.53 19.59 -15.12
CA GLY A 143 -16.20 20.18 -16.42
C GLY A 143 -14.71 19.96 -16.73
N ARG A 144 -14.25 20.61 -17.80
CA ARG A 144 -12.83 20.63 -18.15
C ARG A 144 -12.02 21.25 -17.01
N VAL A 145 -10.99 20.54 -16.57
CA VAL A 145 -10.05 20.99 -15.53
C VAL A 145 -8.70 21.31 -16.19
N PRO A 146 -8.31 22.60 -16.28
CA PRO A 146 -7.01 22.95 -16.82
C PRO A 146 -5.90 22.61 -15.83
N LEU A 147 -4.77 22.14 -16.35
CA LEU A 147 -3.48 22.12 -15.68
C LEU A 147 -2.67 23.30 -16.23
N ASP A 148 -1.79 23.89 -15.40
CA ASP A 148 -0.96 25.04 -15.83
C ASP A 148 -0.01 24.67 -16.98
N ARG A 149 0.37 23.39 -17.04
CA ARG A 149 1.18 22.78 -18.10
C ARG A 149 0.76 21.34 -18.31
N PRO A 150 1.06 20.74 -19.47
CA PRO A 150 0.83 19.32 -19.68
C PRO A 150 1.51 18.51 -18.57
N PRO A 151 0.88 17.44 -18.07
CA PRO A 151 1.52 16.56 -17.08
C PRO A 151 2.75 15.89 -17.70
N HIS A 152 3.74 15.52 -16.89
CA HIS A 152 4.93 14.79 -17.33
C HIS A 152 4.54 13.48 -18.02
N ARG A 153 3.57 12.77 -17.41
CA ARG A 153 2.94 11.57 -18.00
C ARG A 153 1.42 11.69 -17.94
N PRO A 154 0.71 11.83 -19.07
CA PRO A 154 -0.76 11.76 -19.07
C PRO A 154 -1.30 10.38 -18.67
N ASP A 155 -0.50 9.36 -18.81
CA ASP A 155 -0.72 7.95 -18.42
C ASP A 155 -0.05 7.58 -17.09
N LEU A 156 0.10 8.54 -16.18
CA LEU A 156 0.64 8.33 -14.82
C LEU A 156 0.04 7.07 -14.18
N PRO A 157 0.89 6.14 -13.68
CA PRO A 157 0.42 4.88 -13.13
C PRO A 157 -0.49 5.05 -11.91
N ILE A 158 -1.69 4.48 -11.98
CA ILE A 158 -2.66 4.44 -10.88
C ILE A 158 -2.77 3.02 -10.37
N HIS A 159 -2.38 2.82 -9.11
CA HIS A 159 -2.51 1.56 -8.39
C HIS A 159 -3.74 1.58 -7.48
N LEU A 160 -4.48 0.48 -7.40
CA LEU A 160 -5.65 0.37 -6.55
C LEU A 160 -5.47 -0.65 -5.44
N ALA A 161 -5.76 -0.23 -4.21
CA ALA A 161 -5.85 -1.17 -3.10
C ALA A 161 -7.06 -2.09 -3.25
N ALA A 162 -6.84 -3.39 -3.17
CA ALA A 162 -7.88 -4.40 -3.29
C ALA A 162 -7.67 -5.54 -2.30
N LEU A 163 -8.71 -5.85 -1.52
CA LEU A 163 -8.73 -6.97 -0.55
C LEU A 163 -9.76 -8.04 -0.92
N GLY A 164 -10.90 -7.62 -1.42
CA GLY A 164 -12.00 -8.53 -1.75
C GLY A 164 -12.14 -8.79 -3.25
N PRO A 165 -12.77 -9.90 -3.65
CA PRO A 165 -12.80 -10.37 -5.05
C PRO A 165 -13.41 -9.37 -6.02
N ARG A 166 -14.41 -8.60 -5.60
CA ARG A 166 -15.04 -7.58 -6.46
C ARG A 166 -14.11 -6.41 -6.74
N MET A 167 -13.33 -5.96 -5.76
CA MET A 167 -12.36 -4.88 -5.92
C MET A 167 -11.13 -5.36 -6.71
N LEU A 168 -10.69 -6.60 -6.50
CA LEU A 168 -9.62 -7.23 -7.30
C LEU A 168 -9.99 -7.27 -8.79
N ARG A 169 -11.23 -7.69 -9.12
CA ARG A 169 -11.71 -7.67 -10.51
C ARG A 169 -11.81 -6.25 -11.08
N LEU A 170 -12.28 -5.29 -10.29
CA LEU A 170 -12.31 -3.90 -10.75
C LEU A 170 -10.90 -3.40 -11.03
N ALA A 171 -9.97 -3.62 -10.11
CA ALA A 171 -8.58 -3.19 -10.26
C ALA A 171 -7.91 -3.81 -11.50
N GLY A 172 -8.09 -5.11 -11.75
CA GLY A 172 -7.60 -5.76 -12.97
C GLY A 172 -8.10 -5.10 -14.27
N ARG A 173 -9.36 -4.61 -14.28
CA ARG A 173 -9.94 -3.96 -15.45
C ARG A 173 -9.43 -2.54 -15.71
N ILE A 174 -9.16 -1.74 -14.64
CA ILE A 174 -9.00 -0.28 -14.81
C ILE A 174 -7.68 0.28 -14.28
N ALA A 175 -6.95 -0.45 -13.43
CA ALA A 175 -5.74 0.05 -12.80
C ALA A 175 -4.46 -0.39 -13.53
N ASP A 176 -3.37 0.35 -13.36
CA ASP A 176 -2.05 -0.03 -13.86
C ASP A 176 -1.32 -0.95 -12.88
N GLY A 177 -1.79 -0.99 -11.63
CA GLY A 177 -1.33 -1.95 -10.64
C GLY A 177 -2.35 -2.15 -9.53
N VAL A 178 -2.12 -3.21 -8.75
CA VAL A 178 -2.95 -3.57 -7.60
C VAL A 178 -2.08 -3.61 -6.35
N ILE A 179 -2.54 -2.99 -5.27
CA ILE A 179 -1.87 -3.03 -3.97
C ILE A 179 -2.63 -3.99 -3.06
N LEU A 180 -2.01 -5.14 -2.81
CA LEU A 180 -2.47 -6.14 -1.86
C LEU A 180 -1.95 -5.82 -0.46
N ASN A 181 -2.72 -6.20 0.56
CA ASN A 181 -2.34 -6.03 1.97
C ASN A 181 -3.02 -7.10 2.83
N LEU A 182 -2.43 -7.45 3.97
CA LEU A 182 -3.00 -8.39 4.95
C LEU A 182 -3.34 -9.77 4.36
N MET A 183 -2.55 -10.25 3.46
CA MET A 183 -2.77 -11.54 2.80
C MET A 183 -1.60 -12.47 3.09
N SER A 184 -1.87 -13.75 3.30
CA SER A 184 -0.81 -14.78 3.23
C SER A 184 -0.34 -14.95 1.78
N PRO A 185 0.82 -15.57 1.54
CA PRO A 185 1.30 -15.86 0.18
C PRO A 185 0.29 -16.66 -0.66
N GLU A 186 -0.44 -17.63 -0.05
CA GLU A 186 -1.45 -18.43 -0.74
C GLU A 186 -2.63 -17.55 -1.20
N ARG A 187 -3.10 -16.66 -0.34
CA ARG A 187 -4.17 -15.72 -0.69
C ARG A 187 -3.72 -14.65 -1.67
N ALA A 188 -2.46 -14.26 -1.61
CA ALA A 188 -1.88 -13.39 -2.62
C ALA A 188 -1.87 -14.05 -4.00
N ALA A 189 -1.55 -15.36 -4.08
CA ALA A 189 -1.63 -16.11 -5.34
C ALA A 189 -3.07 -16.15 -5.91
N GLU A 190 -4.09 -16.36 -5.06
CA GLU A 190 -5.50 -16.32 -5.49
C GLU A 190 -5.90 -14.90 -5.97
N ALA A 191 -5.43 -13.86 -5.27
CA ALA A 191 -5.69 -12.48 -5.66
C ALA A 191 -5.02 -12.14 -7.01
N VAL A 192 -3.77 -12.55 -7.19
CA VAL A 192 -3.03 -12.41 -8.46
C VAL A 192 -3.79 -13.07 -9.61
N ALA A 193 -4.22 -14.32 -9.45
CA ALA A 193 -5.00 -15.03 -10.46
C ALA A 193 -6.28 -14.26 -10.83
N THR A 194 -7.02 -13.76 -9.82
CA THR A 194 -8.25 -12.97 -10.02
C THR A 194 -7.99 -11.68 -10.79
N VAL A 195 -6.90 -10.97 -10.48
CA VAL A 195 -6.51 -9.73 -11.17
C VAL A 195 -6.12 -10.00 -12.62
N ARG A 196 -5.26 -11.00 -12.85
CA ARG A 196 -4.79 -11.38 -14.18
C ARG A 196 -5.94 -11.84 -15.09
N GLU A 197 -6.84 -12.70 -14.59
CA GLU A 197 -8.05 -13.13 -15.30
C GLU A 197 -8.92 -11.93 -15.68
N SER A 198 -9.19 -11.03 -14.72
CA SER A 198 -10.04 -9.88 -14.97
C SER A 198 -9.42 -8.84 -15.92
N ALA A 199 -8.09 -8.72 -15.97
CA ALA A 199 -7.39 -7.91 -16.95
C ALA A 199 -7.57 -8.51 -18.37
N ALA A 200 -7.38 -9.83 -18.50
CA ALA A 200 -7.60 -10.55 -19.77
C ALA A 200 -9.05 -10.41 -20.27
N ASP A 201 -10.04 -10.59 -19.40
CA ASP A 201 -11.46 -10.42 -19.70
C ASP A 201 -11.80 -8.99 -20.19
N ALA A 202 -11.04 -8.01 -19.75
CA ALA A 202 -11.15 -6.61 -20.19
C ALA A 202 -10.34 -6.30 -21.46
N GLY A 203 -9.71 -7.30 -22.08
CA GLY A 203 -8.89 -7.15 -23.29
C GLY A 203 -7.54 -6.48 -23.05
N ARG A 204 -7.04 -6.52 -21.80
CA ARG A 204 -5.72 -5.98 -21.41
C ARG A 204 -4.70 -7.12 -21.34
N GLU A 205 -3.43 -6.79 -21.55
CA GLU A 205 -2.35 -7.74 -21.26
C GLU A 205 -2.24 -7.93 -19.74
N PRO A 206 -2.45 -9.15 -19.19
CA PRO A 206 -2.40 -9.38 -17.76
C PRO A 206 -1.07 -8.97 -17.12
N ALA A 207 0.05 -9.12 -17.83
CA ALA A 207 1.37 -8.76 -17.33
C ALA A 207 1.57 -7.26 -17.13
N ASP A 208 0.77 -6.41 -17.78
CA ASP A 208 0.85 -4.94 -17.65
C ASP A 208 0.23 -4.44 -16.32
N VAL A 209 -0.48 -5.28 -15.59
CA VAL A 209 -1.02 -4.91 -14.26
C VAL A 209 -0.03 -5.31 -13.18
N GLU A 210 0.73 -4.37 -12.65
CA GLU A 210 1.72 -4.63 -11.59
C GLU A 210 1.07 -5.11 -10.29
N ILE A 211 1.56 -6.18 -9.71
CA ILE A 211 1.10 -6.71 -8.42
C ILE A 211 2.05 -6.27 -7.31
N VAL A 212 1.62 -5.30 -6.54
CA VAL A 212 2.30 -4.82 -5.33
C VAL A 212 1.68 -5.49 -4.12
N CYS A 213 2.49 -5.98 -3.18
CA CYS A 213 1.98 -6.50 -1.91
C CYS A 213 2.70 -5.86 -0.73
N VAL A 214 1.95 -5.24 0.17
CA VAL A 214 2.47 -4.73 1.44
C VAL A 214 2.71 -5.91 2.37
N VAL A 215 3.99 -6.18 2.66
CA VAL A 215 4.44 -7.24 3.55
C VAL A 215 4.80 -6.62 4.89
N HIS A 216 3.96 -6.81 5.91
CA HIS A 216 4.28 -6.39 7.27
C HIS A 216 5.52 -7.12 7.74
N THR A 217 6.54 -6.39 8.18
CA THR A 217 7.88 -6.95 8.47
C THR A 217 8.30 -6.61 9.89
N CYS A 218 8.49 -7.62 10.71
CA CYS A 218 8.92 -7.51 12.10
C CYS A 218 10.31 -8.15 12.25
N LEU A 219 11.35 -7.38 11.90
CA LEU A 219 12.74 -7.84 11.91
C LEU A 219 13.33 -7.70 13.32
N ALA A 220 13.77 -8.79 13.91
CA ALA A 220 14.55 -8.83 15.14
C ALA A 220 15.30 -10.16 15.25
N ASP A 221 16.50 -10.12 15.85
CA ASP A 221 17.32 -11.33 16.11
C ASP A 221 16.71 -12.20 17.23
N ASP A 222 16.01 -11.58 18.18
CA ASP A 222 15.22 -12.30 19.19
C ASP A 222 13.87 -12.75 18.58
N ALA A 223 13.74 -14.04 18.34
CA ALA A 223 12.57 -14.66 17.75
C ALA A 223 11.29 -14.41 18.56
N GLU A 224 11.38 -14.37 19.91
CA GLU A 224 10.20 -14.08 20.75
C GLU A 224 9.77 -12.61 20.63
N ALA A 225 10.73 -11.68 20.57
CA ALA A 225 10.42 -10.26 20.34
C ALA A 225 9.80 -10.04 18.96
N ALA A 226 10.33 -10.69 17.92
CA ALA A 226 9.78 -10.66 16.58
C ALA A 226 8.34 -11.20 16.53
N ALA A 227 8.06 -12.33 17.17
CA ALA A 227 6.75 -12.95 17.25
C ALA A 227 5.73 -12.05 18.00
N ARG A 228 6.15 -11.47 19.14
CA ARG A 228 5.31 -10.50 19.88
C ARG A 228 5.00 -9.25 19.03
N GLY A 229 6.00 -8.70 18.33
CA GLY A 229 5.83 -7.59 17.42
C GLY A 229 4.89 -7.92 16.27
N ALA A 230 4.99 -9.11 15.69
CA ALA A 230 4.08 -9.58 14.64
C ALA A 230 2.63 -9.63 15.14
N CYS A 231 2.36 -10.09 16.35
CA CYS A 231 1.03 -10.07 16.94
C CYS A 231 0.48 -8.65 17.17
N ALA A 232 1.34 -7.66 17.40
CA ALA A 232 0.92 -6.29 17.71
C ALA A 232 0.19 -5.58 16.55
N ILE A 233 0.38 -6.04 15.31
CA ILE A 233 -0.30 -5.46 14.14
C ILE A 233 -1.76 -5.95 13.99
N VAL A 234 -2.07 -7.17 14.43
CA VAL A 234 -3.36 -7.84 14.19
C VAL A 234 -4.57 -7.07 14.75
N PRO A 235 -4.57 -6.57 16.00
CA PRO A 235 -5.73 -5.87 16.55
C PRO A 235 -6.15 -4.63 15.76
N ARG A 236 -5.20 -3.94 15.11
CA ARG A 236 -5.49 -2.76 14.27
C ARG A 236 -6.36 -3.10 13.07
N TYR A 237 -6.22 -4.32 12.55
CA TYR A 237 -6.95 -4.82 11.39
C TYR A 237 -8.10 -5.75 11.77
N ALA A 238 -8.12 -6.29 13.00
CA ALA A 238 -9.21 -7.14 13.48
C ALA A 238 -10.59 -6.44 13.45
N LEU A 239 -10.60 -5.10 13.54
CA LEU A 239 -11.82 -4.29 13.45
C LEU A 239 -12.23 -3.99 12.00
N HIS A 240 -11.43 -4.36 11.00
CA HIS A 240 -11.78 -4.17 9.59
C HIS A 240 -12.92 -5.11 9.20
N PRO A 241 -13.94 -4.66 8.42
CA PRO A 241 -15.07 -5.51 8.01
C PRO A 241 -14.65 -6.78 7.27
N ALA A 242 -13.51 -6.77 6.58
CA ALA A 242 -12.96 -7.93 5.89
C ALA A 242 -12.15 -8.87 6.79
N ALA A 243 -11.94 -8.55 8.08
CA ALA A 243 -11.11 -9.35 8.98
C ALA A 243 -11.48 -10.85 9.02
N PRO A 244 -12.77 -11.25 9.08
CA PRO A 244 -13.12 -12.66 9.06
C PRO A 244 -12.68 -13.38 7.80
N SER A 245 -12.71 -12.70 6.66
CA SER A 245 -12.24 -13.27 5.39
C SER A 245 -10.74 -13.19 5.23
N LEU A 246 -10.05 -12.26 5.89
CA LEU A 246 -8.60 -12.09 5.81
C LEU A 246 -7.85 -13.07 6.70
N PHE A 247 -8.33 -13.26 7.93
CA PHE A 247 -7.62 -14.01 8.96
C PHE A 247 -8.19 -15.42 9.22
N GLY A 248 -9.35 -15.72 8.67
CA GLY A 248 -9.96 -17.06 8.76
C GLY A 248 -10.40 -17.51 10.15
N ASP A 249 -9.98 -16.80 11.20
CA ASP A 249 -10.23 -17.16 12.59
C ASP A 249 -11.17 -16.14 13.26
N PRO A 250 -12.06 -16.60 14.13
CA PRO A 250 -12.85 -15.72 14.98
C PRO A 250 -11.95 -14.98 15.97
N LEU A 251 -11.52 -13.77 15.61
CA LEU A 251 -10.79 -12.87 16.51
C LEU A 251 -11.74 -12.16 17.50
N GLY A 252 -12.78 -12.84 17.99
CA GLY A 252 -13.85 -12.24 18.79
C GLY A 252 -13.34 -11.48 20.00
N ILE A 253 -12.52 -12.13 20.85
CA ILE A 253 -11.95 -11.51 22.05
C ILE A 253 -10.97 -10.38 21.69
N VAL A 254 -10.20 -10.53 20.62
CA VAL A 254 -9.27 -9.48 20.12
C VAL A 254 -10.06 -8.24 19.70
N GLN A 255 -11.19 -8.45 18.99
CA GLN A 255 -12.08 -7.37 18.56
C GLN A 255 -12.77 -6.69 19.74
N GLU A 256 -13.22 -7.44 20.75
CA GLU A 256 -13.87 -6.90 21.94
C GLU A 256 -12.89 -6.01 22.72
N LEU A 257 -11.70 -6.51 23.00
CA LEU A 257 -10.66 -5.76 23.72
C LEU A 257 -10.22 -4.52 22.94
N ALA A 258 -10.02 -4.64 21.62
CA ALA A 258 -9.68 -3.50 20.77
C ALA A 258 -10.77 -2.42 20.75
N ARG A 259 -12.07 -2.81 20.72
CA ARG A 259 -13.19 -1.87 20.82
C ARG A 259 -13.26 -1.18 22.17
N ALA A 260 -12.87 -1.89 23.23
CA ALA A 260 -12.79 -1.35 24.59
C ALA A 260 -11.55 -0.44 24.81
N GLY A 261 -10.64 -0.37 23.83
CA GLY A 261 -9.39 0.39 23.95
C GLY A 261 -8.26 -0.35 24.69
N ASP A 262 -8.47 -1.59 25.10
CA ASP A 262 -7.43 -2.44 25.69
C ASP A 262 -6.59 -3.10 24.59
N TRP A 263 -5.75 -2.28 23.95
CA TRP A 263 -4.86 -2.75 22.87
C TRP A 263 -3.84 -3.78 23.35
N ALA A 264 -3.30 -3.61 24.57
CA ALA A 264 -2.34 -4.55 25.14
C ALA A 264 -3.00 -5.91 25.43
N GLY A 265 -4.23 -5.91 25.96
CA GLY A 265 -5.03 -7.11 26.13
C GLY A 265 -5.33 -7.78 24.79
N ALA A 266 -5.73 -7.01 23.80
CA ALA A 266 -6.01 -7.51 22.46
C ALA A 266 -4.78 -8.23 21.86
N VAL A 267 -3.59 -7.63 21.93
CA VAL A 267 -2.34 -8.25 21.43
C VAL A 267 -2.07 -9.59 22.11
N ARG A 268 -2.21 -9.69 23.43
CA ARG A 268 -1.99 -10.95 24.17
C ARG A 268 -2.94 -12.10 23.79
N HIS A 269 -4.08 -11.78 23.18
CA HIS A 269 -5.07 -12.78 22.76
C HIS A 269 -5.01 -13.08 21.25
N VAL A 270 -4.05 -12.48 20.52
CA VAL A 270 -3.84 -12.84 19.11
C VAL A 270 -3.28 -14.24 19.01
N PRO A 271 -3.94 -15.17 18.30
CA PRO A 271 -3.34 -16.46 18.02
C PRO A 271 -2.12 -16.29 17.13
N GLN A 272 -0.98 -16.87 17.53
CA GLN A 272 0.30 -16.68 16.83
C GLN A 272 0.20 -17.02 15.33
N HIS A 273 -0.49 -18.12 14.98
CA HIS A 273 -0.67 -18.55 13.60
C HIS A 273 -1.36 -17.51 12.70
N VAL A 274 -2.17 -16.59 13.28
CA VAL A 274 -2.78 -15.49 12.52
C VAL A 274 -1.70 -14.49 12.11
N ALA A 275 -0.82 -14.10 13.03
CA ALA A 275 0.31 -13.23 12.70
C ALA A 275 1.26 -13.93 11.73
N ASP A 276 1.60 -15.20 11.98
CA ASP A 276 2.48 -16.01 11.11
C ASP A 276 1.96 -16.12 9.68
N SER A 277 0.64 -16.03 9.48
CA SER A 277 0.06 -16.20 8.15
C SER A 277 0.45 -15.08 7.18
N PHE A 278 0.63 -13.83 7.64
CA PHE A 278 0.84 -12.68 6.74
C PHE A 278 1.97 -11.73 7.16
N VAL A 279 2.57 -11.89 8.34
CA VAL A 279 3.70 -11.07 8.79
C VAL A 279 5.01 -11.81 8.51
N ALA A 280 5.95 -11.14 7.88
CA ALA A 280 7.33 -11.60 7.82
C ALA A 280 8.01 -11.23 9.15
N HIS A 281 8.34 -12.22 9.99
CA HIS A 281 8.96 -11.94 11.29
C HIS A 281 10.10 -12.90 11.61
N GLY A 282 11.01 -12.45 12.46
CA GLY A 282 12.24 -13.16 12.83
C GLY A 282 13.49 -12.42 12.39
N ASP A 283 14.57 -13.15 12.21
CA ASP A 283 15.82 -12.63 11.68
C ASP A 283 15.73 -12.31 10.16
N ALA A 284 16.81 -11.81 9.60
CA ALA A 284 16.87 -11.44 8.19
C ALA A 284 16.63 -12.65 7.26
N ALA A 285 17.10 -13.85 7.64
CA ALA A 285 16.90 -15.05 6.84
C ALA A 285 15.43 -15.49 6.83
N ALA A 286 14.76 -15.48 7.98
CA ALA A 286 13.34 -15.80 8.09
C ALA A 286 12.46 -14.79 7.34
N CYS A 287 12.72 -13.49 7.52
CA CYS A 287 12.02 -12.45 6.79
C CYS A 287 12.25 -12.55 5.26
N GLY A 288 13.48 -12.80 4.84
CA GLY A 288 13.83 -13.00 3.43
C GLY A 288 13.11 -14.20 2.82
N ALA A 289 13.07 -15.32 3.52
CA ALA A 289 12.33 -16.51 3.07
C ALA A 289 10.84 -16.23 2.87
N ARG A 290 10.21 -15.48 3.78
CA ARG A 290 8.80 -15.09 3.65
C ARG A 290 8.56 -14.15 2.47
N ILE A 291 9.45 -13.20 2.21
CA ILE A 291 9.37 -12.31 1.04
C ILE A 291 9.42 -13.12 -0.25
N GLU A 292 10.27 -14.15 -0.32
CA GLU A 292 10.36 -15.04 -1.48
C GLU A 292 9.08 -15.85 -1.71
N GLU A 293 8.34 -16.21 -0.66
CA GLU A 293 7.02 -16.85 -0.80
C GLU A 293 6.02 -15.93 -1.50
N TYR A 294 6.01 -14.63 -1.20
CA TYR A 294 5.16 -13.67 -1.92
C TYR A 294 5.56 -13.53 -3.40
N ARG A 295 6.87 -13.54 -3.71
CA ARG A 295 7.32 -13.54 -5.12
C ARG A 295 6.87 -14.79 -5.87
N LYS A 296 6.99 -15.97 -5.25
CA LYS A 296 6.49 -17.23 -5.81
C LYS A 296 4.97 -17.24 -6.00
N ALA A 297 4.25 -16.48 -5.19
CA ALA A 297 2.81 -16.24 -5.32
C ALA A 297 2.44 -15.33 -6.50
N GLY A 298 3.42 -14.76 -7.21
CA GLY A 298 3.21 -13.89 -8.37
C GLY A 298 3.16 -12.40 -8.02
N VAL A 299 3.65 -12.00 -6.85
CA VAL A 299 3.82 -10.58 -6.48
C VAL A 299 5.04 -10.03 -7.21
N ASP A 300 4.85 -8.98 -8.01
CA ASP A 300 5.90 -8.33 -8.79
C ASP A 300 6.79 -7.45 -7.89
N LEU A 301 6.16 -6.75 -6.92
CA LEU A 301 6.83 -5.84 -6.00
C LEU A 301 6.37 -6.06 -4.55
N PRO A 302 7.05 -6.90 -3.75
CA PRO A 302 6.88 -6.90 -2.31
C PRO A 302 7.33 -5.56 -1.73
N VAL A 303 6.50 -4.94 -0.87
CA VAL A 303 6.77 -3.67 -0.21
C VAL A 303 6.83 -3.89 1.28
N LEU A 304 8.01 -3.78 1.86
CA LEU A 304 8.22 -3.99 3.30
C LEU A 304 7.57 -2.87 4.10
N TYR A 305 6.68 -3.22 5.00
CA TYR A 305 6.10 -2.30 5.98
C TYR A 305 6.68 -2.64 7.35
N PRO A 306 7.71 -1.92 7.82
CA PRO A 306 8.31 -2.18 9.12
C PRO A 306 7.26 -2.09 10.24
N VAL A 307 7.23 -3.08 11.11
CA VAL A 307 6.35 -3.12 12.28
C VAL A 307 7.17 -2.72 13.49
N PRO A 308 6.70 -1.80 14.35
CA PRO A 308 7.42 -1.43 15.57
C PRO A 308 7.68 -2.64 16.47
N VAL A 309 8.92 -2.78 16.90
CA VAL A 309 9.36 -3.73 17.94
C VAL A 309 9.60 -2.94 19.21
N ASP A 310 8.98 -3.33 20.31
CA ASP A 310 9.04 -2.61 21.59
C ASP A 310 8.83 -1.09 21.48
N GLY A 311 7.95 -0.67 20.55
CA GLY A 311 7.58 0.71 20.33
C GLY A 311 8.47 1.51 19.37
N ALA A 312 9.61 0.95 18.94
CA ALA A 312 10.52 1.60 17.99
C ALA A 312 10.27 1.13 16.55
N TRP A 313 10.32 2.06 15.59
CA TRP A 313 10.24 1.74 14.17
C TRP A 313 11.60 1.27 13.65
N PRO A 314 11.75 0.03 13.17
CA PRO A 314 13.02 -0.54 12.76
C PRO A 314 13.37 -0.23 11.29
N TYR A 315 13.18 1.01 10.84
CA TYR A 315 13.42 1.36 9.42
C TYR A 315 14.87 1.10 9.00
N ALA A 316 15.85 1.55 9.78
CA ALA A 316 17.25 1.38 9.44
C ALA A 316 17.66 -0.10 9.38
N ASP A 317 17.19 -0.89 10.34
CA ASP A 317 17.49 -2.33 10.41
C ASP A 317 16.85 -3.09 9.24
N VAL A 318 15.59 -2.77 8.90
CA VAL A 318 14.90 -3.36 7.75
C VAL A 318 15.58 -2.96 6.44
N ILE A 319 15.93 -1.68 6.26
CA ILE A 319 16.62 -1.20 5.05
C ILE A 319 17.95 -1.93 4.87
N THR A 320 18.74 -2.08 5.93
CA THR A 320 20.08 -2.67 5.83
C THR A 320 20.05 -4.19 5.87
N GLY A 321 19.18 -4.78 6.70
CA GLY A 321 19.08 -6.22 6.91
C GLY A 321 18.43 -6.97 5.76
N LEU A 322 17.52 -6.33 5.05
CA LEU A 322 16.75 -6.91 3.93
C LEU A 322 17.05 -6.24 2.58
N ALA A 323 18.20 -5.58 2.45
CA ALA A 323 18.62 -4.92 1.21
C ALA A 323 18.63 -5.91 0.02
N PRO A 324 18.10 -5.52 -1.16
CA PRO A 324 18.17 -6.34 -2.36
C PRO A 324 19.62 -6.74 -2.69
N GLY A 325 19.83 -8.01 -3.02
CA GLY A 325 21.16 -8.53 -3.38
C GLY A 325 22.06 -8.95 -2.23
N LYS A 326 21.66 -8.79 -0.96
CA LYS A 326 22.29 -9.51 0.13
C LYS A 326 21.77 -10.96 0.10
N SER A 327 22.61 -11.88 -0.40
CA SER A 327 22.39 -13.33 -0.20
C SER A 327 22.46 -13.61 1.29
N THR A 328 21.35 -14.00 1.89
CA THR A 328 21.29 -14.57 3.25
C THR A 328 21.74 -16.02 3.23
#